data_b3e432988e7aa906531e430d2f388827
#
_entry.id   b3e432988e7aa906531e430d2f388827
#
_cell.length_a   1.000
_cell.length_b   1.000
_cell.length_c   1.000
_cell.angle_alpha   90.00
_cell.angle_beta   90.00
_cell.angle_gamma   90.00
#
_symmetry.space_group_name_H-M   'P 1'
#
loop_
_entity.id
_entity.type
_entity.pdbx_description
1 polymer ?
#
loop_
_entity_poly.entity_id
_entity_poly.type
_entity_poly.pdbx_seq_one_letter_code
_entity_poly.pdbx_strand_id
1 'polypeptide(L)'
;MWSDLLLILDATLRMAVPLVLAAMGGVFAERSGVIDFGLEGKMLGGAFVAATVAHLTQSAWMGLLGAIIIGITFSMMHAFASVTKQGNQVVSCVAINIFAMGLTTVLGQAWFQRGGKTPQLPPEARFTTIELPFAEELRVVPVLGDIYYELISGHNILAVSYTHLTLPTT
;
A
#
# COMPACT_ATOMS: atom_id res chain seq x y z
N MET A 1 5.85 -20.66 21.39
CA MET A 1 6.06 -21.32 20.09
C MET A 1 4.84 -21.16 19.16
N TRP A 2 3.63 -21.63 19.56
CA TRP A 2 2.43 -21.47 18.70
C TRP A 2 2.04 -20.02 18.52
N SER A 3 1.99 -19.23 19.59
CA SER A 3 1.72 -17.78 19.55
C SER A 3 2.73 -17.00 18.70
N ASP A 4 4.00 -17.37 18.78
CA ASP A 4 5.06 -16.70 18.00
C ASP A 4 4.90 -16.99 16.50
N LEU A 5 4.47 -18.20 16.15
CA LEU A 5 4.17 -18.58 14.76
C LEU A 5 3.01 -17.75 14.20
N LEU A 6 1.93 -17.59 14.98
CA LEU A 6 0.77 -16.78 14.58
C LEU A 6 1.12 -15.31 14.39
N LEU A 7 1.92 -14.75 15.30
CA LEU A 7 2.41 -13.37 15.18
C LEU A 7 3.26 -13.16 13.92
N ILE A 8 4.12 -14.13 13.59
CA ILE A 8 4.94 -14.08 12.36
C ILE A 8 4.05 -14.16 11.12
N LEU A 9 3.05 -15.03 11.13
CA LEU A 9 2.11 -15.17 10.01
C LEU A 9 1.28 -13.88 9.81
N ASP A 10 0.74 -13.30 10.88
CA ASP A 10 0.01 -12.02 10.83
C ASP A 10 0.89 -10.90 10.27
N ALA A 11 2.10 -10.75 10.79
CA ALA A 11 3.05 -9.75 10.29
C ALA A 11 3.40 -9.97 8.81
N THR A 12 3.55 -11.23 8.40
CA THR A 12 3.83 -11.59 7.00
C THR A 12 2.67 -11.21 6.08
N LEU A 13 1.43 -11.50 6.47
CA LEU A 13 0.24 -11.13 5.73
C LEU A 13 0.12 -9.62 5.58
N ARG A 14 0.31 -8.87 6.65
CA ARG A 14 0.25 -7.40 6.63
C ARG A 14 1.29 -6.78 5.69
N MET A 15 2.50 -7.33 5.69
CA MET A 15 3.57 -6.86 4.80
C MET A 15 3.39 -7.32 3.34
N ALA A 16 2.74 -8.44 3.10
CA ALA A 16 2.50 -8.96 1.76
C ALA A 16 1.45 -8.14 0.99
N VAL A 17 0.44 -7.58 1.67
CA VAL A 17 -0.68 -6.85 1.04
C VAL A 17 -0.21 -5.75 0.07
N PRO A 18 0.64 -4.77 0.45
CA PRO A 18 1.06 -3.73 -0.47
C PRO A 18 1.90 -4.27 -1.63
N LEU A 19 2.70 -5.31 -1.41
CA LEU A 19 3.52 -5.92 -2.45
C LEU A 19 2.67 -6.64 -3.49
N VAL A 20 1.64 -7.36 -3.05
CA VAL A 20 0.74 -8.06 -3.97
C VAL A 20 -0.13 -7.09 -4.75
N LEU A 21 -0.63 -6.03 -4.13
CA LEU A 21 -1.36 -4.97 -4.85
C LEU A 21 -0.48 -4.29 -5.90
N ALA A 22 0.78 -4.03 -5.58
CA ALA A 22 1.74 -3.50 -6.55
C ALA A 22 2.02 -4.50 -7.69
N ALA A 23 2.22 -5.78 -7.37
CA ALA A 23 2.42 -6.83 -8.37
C ALA A 23 1.22 -6.98 -9.31
N MET A 24 -0.01 -6.89 -8.78
CA MET A 24 -1.22 -6.88 -9.62
C MET A 24 -1.23 -5.67 -10.58
N GLY A 25 -0.88 -4.49 -10.08
CA GLY A 25 -0.72 -3.30 -10.94
C GLY A 25 0.30 -3.53 -12.05
N GLY A 26 1.42 -4.17 -11.75
CA GLY A 26 2.45 -4.57 -12.73
C GLY A 26 1.91 -5.53 -13.78
N VAL A 27 1.16 -6.55 -13.39
CA VAL A 27 0.53 -7.51 -14.32
C VAL A 27 -0.43 -6.83 -15.29
N PHE A 28 -1.23 -5.86 -14.83
CA PHE A 28 -2.11 -5.08 -15.71
C PHE A 28 -1.30 -4.22 -16.70
N ALA A 29 -0.20 -3.59 -16.24
CA ALA A 29 0.68 -2.83 -17.11
C ALA A 29 1.31 -3.72 -18.18
N GLU A 30 1.86 -4.87 -17.80
CA GLU A 30 2.47 -5.83 -18.75
C GLU A 30 1.47 -6.36 -19.78
N ARG A 31 0.23 -6.65 -19.36
CA ARG A 31 -0.84 -7.07 -20.28
C ARG A 31 -1.22 -5.99 -21.29
N SER A 32 -1.02 -4.72 -20.97
CA SER A 32 -1.21 -3.62 -21.90
C SER A 32 -0.01 -3.36 -22.83
N GLY A 33 1.07 -4.15 -22.70
CA GLY A 33 2.29 -4.01 -23.48
C GLY A 33 3.27 -2.96 -22.93
N VAL A 34 3.05 -2.47 -21.71
CA VAL A 34 3.92 -1.49 -21.05
C VAL A 34 4.62 -2.16 -19.87
N ILE A 35 5.95 -2.17 -19.91
CA ILE A 35 6.75 -2.68 -18.77
C ILE A 35 6.88 -1.57 -17.73
N ASP A 36 6.40 -1.83 -16.51
CA ASP A 36 6.39 -0.85 -15.43
C ASP A 36 7.16 -1.35 -14.19
N PHE A 37 8.46 -1.10 -14.18
CA PHE A 37 9.33 -1.29 -13.00
C PHE A 37 9.35 -0.08 -12.06
N GLY A 38 8.55 0.96 -12.35
CA GLY A 38 8.42 2.17 -11.54
C GLY A 38 7.50 2.01 -10.32
N LEU A 39 7.07 0.78 -10.01
CA LEU A 39 6.13 0.51 -8.92
C LEU A 39 6.69 0.91 -7.54
N GLU A 40 7.99 0.75 -7.31
CA GLU A 40 8.64 1.13 -6.06
C GLU A 40 8.50 2.63 -5.80
N GLY A 41 8.81 3.48 -6.78
CA GLY A 41 8.66 4.92 -6.68
C GLY A 41 7.19 5.35 -6.53
N LYS A 42 6.28 4.67 -7.22
CA LYS A 42 4.84 4.92 -7.11
C LYS A 42 4.32 4.57 -5.71
N MET A 43 4.75 3.44 -5.15
CA MET A 43 4.42 3.04 -3.78
C MET A 43 4.97 4.04 -2.76
N LEU A 44 6.24 4.43 -2.91
CA LEU A 44 6.88 5.38 -2.01
C LEU A 44 6.20 6.75 -2.05
N GLY A 45 5.95 7.29 -3.24
CA GLY A 45 5.24 8.55 -3.44
C GLY A 45 3.80 8.48 -2.91
N GLY A 46 3.10 7.37 -3.20
CA GLY A 46 1.76 7.10 -2.70
C GLY A 46 1.70 7.06 -1.18
N ALA A 47 2.60 6.33 -0.53
CA ALA A 47 2.69 6.23 0.93
C ALA A 47 3.00 7.59 1.58
N PHE A 48 3.92 8.37 1.00
CA PHE A 48 4.27 9.69 1.51
C PHE A 48 3.09 10.66 1.42
N VAL A 49 2.43 10.74 0.26
CA VAL A 49 1.27 11.64 0.07
C VAL A 49 0.08 11.19 0.92
N ALA A 50 -0.19 9.87 0.98
CA ALA A 50 -1.24 9.34 1.85
C ALA A 50 -1.04 9.77 3.30
N ALA A 51 0.15 9.56 3.85
CA ALA A 51 0.45 9.92 5.24
C ALA A 51 0.41 11.43 5.46
N THR A 52 0.92 12.23 4.52
CA THR A 52 0.90 13.69 4.62
C THR A 52 -0.52 14.24 4.61
N VAL A 53 -1.33 13.82 3.63
CA VAL A 53 -2.72 14.29 3.52
C VAL A 53 -3.57 13.79 4.69
N ALA A 54 -3.42 12.52 5.10
CA ALA A 54 -4.14 12.00 6.26
C ALA A 54 -3.76 12.73 7.55
N HIS A 55 -2.48 13.12 7.72
CA HIS A 55 -2.04 13.91 8.86
C HIS A 55 -2.65 15.31 8.88
N LEU A 56 -2.71 15.99 7.73
CA LEU A 56 -3.26 17.34 7.61
C LEU A 56 -4.78 17.38 7.72
N THR A 57 -5.48 16.41 7.13
CA THR A 57 -6.95 16.36 7.08
C THR A 57 -7.58 15.56 8.21
N GLN A 58 -6.77 14.84 9.00
CA GLN A 58 -7.23 13.91 10.04
C GLN A 58 -8.21 12.86 9.50
N SER A 59 -8.07 12.49 8.22
CA SER A 59 -8.96 11.55 7.53
C SER A 59 -8.16 10.55 6.69
N ALA A 60 -8.33 9.25 6.97
CA ALA A 60 -7.71 8.18 6.20
C ALA A 60 -8.19 8.15 4.75
N TRP A 61 -9.47 8.48 4.50
CA TRP A 61 -10.03 8.52 3.15
C TRP A 61 -9.43 9.61 2.26
N MET A 62 -9.18 10.79 2.83
CA MET A 62 -8.50 11.87 2.11
C MET A 62 -7.05 11.49 1.82
N GLY A 63 -6.38 10.80 2.75
CA GLY A 63 -5.06 10.23 2.51
C GLY A 63 -5.04 9.24 1.34
N LEU A 64 -6.03 8.34 1.27
CA LEU A 64 -6.19 7.41 0.17
C LEU A 64 -6.41 8.13 -1.17
N LEU A 65 -7.26 9.14 -1.22
CA LEU A 65 -7.45 9.96 -2.43
C LEU A 65 -6.15 10.62 -2.88
N GLY A 66 -5.37 11.16 -1.94
CA GLY A 66 -4.05 11.72 -2.23
C GLY A 66 -3.09 10.69 -2.84
N ALA A 67 -3.06 9.46 -2.29
CA ALA A 67 -2.26 8.37 -2.83
C ALA A 67 -2.66 7.99 -4.26
N ILE A 68 -3.97 7.93 -4.54
CA ILE A 68 -4.49 7.63 -5.88
C ILE A 68 -4.06 8.70 -6.88
N ILE A 69 -4.18 9.97 -6.52
CA ILE A 69 -3.82 11.09 -7.41
C ILE A 69 -2.34 11.05 -7.77
N ILE A 70 -1.45 10.86 -6.78
CA ILE A 70 -0.01 10.81 -7.07
C ILE A 70 0.37 9.55 -7.85
N GLY A 71 -0.27 8.42 -7.57
CA GLY A 71 -0.09 7.18 -8.32
C GLY A 71 -0.46 7.33 -9.79
N ILE A 72 -1.61 7.96 -10.08
CA ILE A 72 -2.03 8.29 -11.44
C ILE A 72 -1.02 9.25 -12.09
N THR A 73 -0.56 10.28 -11.38
CA THR A 73 0.39 11.25 -11.90
C THR A 73 1.69 10.58 -12.34
N PHE A 74 2.28 9.72 -11.51
CA PHE A 74 3.50 8.99 -11.86
C PHE A 74 3.27 8.00 -13.00
N SER A 75 2.12 7.35 -13.04
CA SER A 75 1.75 6.44 -14.13
C SER A 75 1.55 7.18 -15.44
N MET A 76 0.96 8.38 -15.43
CA MET A 76 0.83 9.22 -16.62
C MET A 76 2.20 9.74 -17.11
N MET A 77 3.11 10.09 -16.19
CA MET A 77 4.48 10.47 -16.56
C MET A 77 5.19 9.30 -17.27
N HIS A 78 5.07 8.08 -16.73
CA HIS A 78 5.63 6.89 -17.36
C HIS A 78 4.98 6.61 -18.73
N ALA A 79 3.67 6.64 -18.83
CA ALA A 79 2.94 6.41 -20.06
C ALA A 79 3.29 7.45 -21.12
N PHE A 80 3.41 8.71 -20.75
CA PHE A 80 3.83 9.77 -21.67
C PHE A 80 5.24 9.52 -22.21
N ALA A 81 6.18 9.16 -21.35
CA ALA A 81 7.56 8.90 -21.75
C ALA A 81 7.69 7.64 -22.61
N SER A 82 7.01 6.56 -22.24
CA SER A 82 7.14 5.24 -22.86
C SER A 82 6.24 5.06 -24.08
N VAL A 83 4.99 5.46 -24.00
CA VAL A 83 3.99 5.26 -25.07
C VAL A 83 3.99 6.44 -26.04
N THR A 84 3.82 7.67 -25.55
CA THR A 84 3.69 8.84 -26.42
C THR A 84 5.00 9.23 -27.07
N LYS A 85 6.09 9.20 -26.31
CA LYS A 85 7.44 9.55 -26.83
C LYS A 85 8.25 8.34 -27.29
N GLN A 86 7.70 7.12 -27.17
CA GLN A 86 8.37 5.87 -27.52
C GLN A 86 9.76 5.72 -26.91
N GLY A 87 9.94 6.27 -25.72
CA GLY A 87 11.18 6.21 -24.96
C GLY A 87 11.40 4.83 -24.36
N ASN A 88 12.61 4.60 -23.86
CA ASN A 88 12.94 3.36 -23.17
C ASN A 88 12.15 3.26 -21.86
N GLN A 89 11.31 2.23 -21.77
CA GLN A 89 10.41 1.99 -20.63
C GLN A 89 11.20 1.77 -19.32
N VAL A 90 12.30 1.01 -19.37
CA VAL A 90 13.13 0.72 -18.19
C VAL A 90 13.76 1.99 -17.64
N VAL A 91 14.31 2.83 -18.53
CA VAL A 91 14.92 4.11 -18.14
C VAL A 91 13.90 5.04 -17.50
N SER A 92 12.69 5.12 -18.07
CA SER A 92 11.58 5.89 -17.50
C SER A 92 11.19 5.42 -16.11
N CYS A 93 11.13 4.10 -15.89
CA CYS A 93 10.82 3.52 -14.59
C CYS A 93 11.88 3.86 -13.53
N VAL A 94 13.15 3.68 -13.87
CA VAL A 94 14.27 3.99 -12.96
C VAL A 94 14.28 5.49 -12.62
N ALA A 95 14.01 6.35 -13.61
CA ALA A 95 13.92 7.79 -13.38
C ALA A 95 12.80 8.15 -12.40
N ILE A 96 11.63 7.52 -12.52
CA ILE A 96 10.50 7.73 -11.57
C ILE A 96 10.87 7.25 -10.16
N ASN A 97 11.54 6.11 -10.02
CA ASN A 97 11.96 5.60 -8.71
C ASN A 97 12.93 6.57 -8.04
N ILE A 98 13.95 7.04 -8.75
CA ILE A 98 14.93 8.03 -8.23
C ILE A 98 14.23 9.35 -7.92
N PHE A 99 13.36 9.83 -8.80
CA PHE A 99 12.60 11.06 -8.60
C PHE A 99 11.71 10.99 -7.35
N ALA A 100 10.94 9.89 -7.18
CA ALA A 100 10.10 9.70 -6.01
C ALA A 100 10.90 9.65 -4.71
N MET A 101 12.04 8.96 -4.71
CA MET A 101 12.94 8.88 -3.56
C MET A 101 13.49 10.25 -3.17
N GLY A 102 14.00 11.00 -4.16
CA GLY A 102 14.50 12.36 -3.94
C GLY A 102 13.40 13.31 -3.47
N LEU A 103 12.24 13.30 -4.14
CA LEU A 103 11.11 14.18 -3.82
C LEU A 103 10.58 13.94 -2.39
N THR A 104 10.34 12.69 -2.02
CA THR A 104 9.83 12.35 -0.68
C THR A 104 10.82 12.71 0.42
N THR A 105 12.12 12.55 0.17
CA THR A 105 13.17 12.93 1.12
C THR A 105 13.21 14.45 1.31
N VAL A 106 13.21 15.21 0.23
CA VAL A 106 13.26 16.69 0.28
C VAL A 106 12.01 17.25 0.92
N LEU A 107 10.82 16.81 0.50
CA LEU A 107 9.56 17.27 1.09
C LEU A 107 9.40 16.84 2.56
N GLY A 108 9.82 15.63 2.90
CA GLY A 108 9.81 15.15 4.28
C GLY A 108 10.70 15.98 5.18
N GLN A 109 11.87 16.40 4.68
CA GLN A 109 12.74 17.31 5.42
C GLN A 109 12.17 18.72 5.49
N ALA A 110 11.63 19.26 4.40
CA ALA A 110 11.11 20.61 4.34
C ALA A 110 9.87 20.83 5.22
N TRP A 111 8.94 19.86 5.20
CA TRP A 111 7.66 20.00 5.91
C TRP A 111 7.69 19.47 7.34
N PHE A 112 8.39 18.35 7.56
CA PHE A 112 8.35 17.65 8.85
C PHE A 112 9.67 17.68 9.60
N GLN A 113 10.74 18.25 9.03
CA GLN A 113 12.10 18.23 9.61
C GLN A 113 12.61 16.80 9.90
N ARG A 114 12.14 15.81 9.10
CA ARG A 114 12.41 14.39 9.33
C ARG A 114 12.80 13.72 8.02
N GLY A 115 14.02 13.75 7.62
CA GLY A 115 14.57 13.24 6.35
C GLY A 115 13.85 12.04 5.73
N GLY A 116 12.79 12.28 4.94
CA GLY A 116 12.01 11.25 4.27
C GLY A 116 10.99 10.49 5.13
N LYS A 117 10.84 10.82 6.41
CA LYS A 117 9.84 10.22 7.30
C LYS A 117 8.67 11.16 7.52
N THR A 118 7.46 10.63 7.48
CA THR A 118 6.25 11.35 7.88
C THR A 118 6.02 11.24 9.39
N PRO A 119 5.31 12.20 10.02
CA PRO A 119 4.91 12.08 11.41
C PRO A 119 3.98 10.89 11.62
N GLN A 120 3.92 10.41 12.86
CA GLN A 120 2.98 9.35 13.22
C GLN A 120 1.55 9.85 13.06
N LEU A 121 0.73 9.06 12.39
CA LEU A 121 -0.68 9.36 12.21
C LEU A 121 -1.45 9.09 13.51
N PRO A 122 -2.33 10.00 13.93
CA PRO A 122 -3.26 9.73 15.03
C PRO A 122 -4.22 8.59 14.66
N PRO A 123 -4.82 7.91 15.65
CA PRO A 123 -5.72 6.78 15.40
C PRO A 123 -6.87 7.09 14.45
N GLU A 124 -7.40 8.32 14.51
CA GLU A 124 -8.52 8.82 13.70
C GLU A 124 -8.16 8.95 12.21
N ALA A 125 -6.88 9.19 11.91
CA ALA A 125 -6.35 9.32 10.56
C ALA A 125 -5.87 7.98 9.96
N ARG A 126 -6.16 6.87 10.62
CA ARG A 126 -5.83 5.51 10.16
C ARG A 126 -7.11 4.77 9.80
N PHE A 127 -6.99 3.82 8.89
CA PHE A 127 -8.07 2.85 8.68
C PHE A 127 -8.20 1.96 9.92
N THR A 128 -9.39 1.93 10.49
CA THR A 128 -9.72 1.03 11.60
C THR A 128 -9.73 -0.42 11.12
N THR A 129 -9.37 -1.31 12.02
CA THR A 129 -9.53 -2.74 11.80
C THR A 129 -11.01 -3.10 11.76
N ILE A 130 -11.41 -3.97 10.86
CA ILE A 130 -12.76 -4.52 10.82
C ILE A 130 -12.78 -5.74 11.73
N GLU A 131 -13.49 -5.65 12.82
CA GLU A 131 -13.81 -6.81 13.66
C GLU A 131 -14.97 -7.57 13.01
N LEU A 132 -14.69 -8.80 12.61
CA LEU A 132 -15.74 -9.67 12.05
C LEU A 132 -16.70 -10.11 13.16
N PRO A 133 -18.00 -10.22 12.86
CA PRO A 133 -18.97 -10.76 13.82
C PRO A 133 -18.54 -12.17 14.23
N PHE A 134 -18.75 -12.52 15.49
CA PHE A 134 -18.33 -13.77 16.15
C PHE A 134 -16.83 -13.92 16.43
N ALA A 135 -15.97 -12.92 16.14
CA ALA A 135 -14.53 -13.02 16.40
C ALA A 135 -14.22 -13.18 17.91
N GLU A 136 -14.97 -12.50 18.78
CA GLU A 136 -14.82 -12.62 20.22
C GLU A 136 -15.38 -13.94 20.78
N GLU A 137 -16.49 -14.43 20.22
CA GLU A 137 -17.10 -15.69 20.67
C GLU A 137 -16.26 -16.91 20.30
N LEU A 138 -15.63 -16.89 19.12
CA LEU A 138 -14.73 -17.96 18.67
C LEU A 138 -13.39 -18.00 19.42
N ARG A 139 -12.99 -16.92 20.06
CA ARG A 139 -11.75 -16.85 20.86
C ARG A 139 -11.73 -17.83 22.05
N VAL A 140 -12.88 -18.32 22.45
CA VAL A 140 -13.01 -19.34 23.52
C VAL A 140 -12.52 -20.73 23.05
N VAL A 141 -12.45 -20.97 21.72
CA VAL A 141 -12.01 -22.26 21.17
C VAL A 141 -10.49 -22.21 20.97
N PRO A 142 -9.70 -22.99 21.71
CA PRO A 142 -8.25 -23.00 21.55
C PRO A 142 -7.86 -23.40 20.13
N VAL A 143 -6.85 -22.73 19.58
CA VAL A 143 -6.30 -22.89 18.21
C VAL A 143 -7.17 -22.30 17.11
N LEU A 144 -8.45 -22.62 17.00
CA LEU A 144 -9.34 -22.08 15.97
C LEU A 144 -9.70 -20.61 16.23
N GLY A 145 -9.90 -20.26 17.49
CA GLY A 145 -10.18 -18.88 17.88
C GLY A 145 -8.99 -17.96 17.64
N ASP A 146 -7.79 -18.41 17.97
CA ASP A 146 -6.57 -17.64 17.75
C ASP A 146 -6.30 -17.43 16.25
N ILE A 147 -6.47 -18.47 15.40
CA ILE A 147 -6.33 -18.38 13.96
C ILE A 147 -7.36 -17.41 13.36
N TYR A 148 -8.63 -17.53 13.77
CA TYR A 148 -9.68 -16.68 13.24
C TYR A 148 -9.50 -15.21 13.65
N TYR A 149 -9.11 -14.97 14.91
CA TYR A 149 -8.93 -13.63 15.43
C TYR A 149 -7.67 -12.95 14.88
N GLU A 150 -6.53 -13.64 14.82
CA GLU A 150 -5.26 -13.05 14.42
C GLU A 150 -5.01 -13.06 12.91
N LEU A 151 -5.49 -14.08 12.18
CA LEU A 151 -5.24 -14.19 10.74
C LEU A 151 -6.40 -13.70 9.86
N ILE A 152 -7.64 -13.74 10.34
CA ILE A 152 -8.82 -13.40 9.51
C ILE A 152 -9.46 -12.10 9.99
N SER A 153 -9.65 -11.95 11.30
CA SER A 153 -10.18 -10.74 11.92
C SER A 153 -9.05 -9.75 12.24
N GLY A 154 -9.37 -8.49 12.44
CA GLY A 154 -8.35 -7.49 12.82
C GLY A 154 -7.55 -6.89 11.66
N HIS A 155 -7.86 -7.26 10.42
CA HIS A 155 -7.27 -6.64 9.24
C HIS A 155 -8.05 -5.39 8.82
N ASN A 156 -7.36 -4.42 8.21
CA ASN A 156 -8.02 -3.23 7.70
C ASN A 156 -8.78 -3.52 6.40
N ILE A 157 -9.69 -2.61 6.02
CA ILE A 157 -10.55 -2.76 4.83
C ILE A 157 -9.76 -2.99 3.53
N LEU A 158 -8.56 -2.47 3.42
CA LEU A 158 -7.70 -2.64 2.25
C LEU A 158 -7.15 -4.07 2.16
N ALA A 159 -6.80 -4.68 3.29
CA ALA A 159 -6.37 -6.08 3.35
C ALA A 159 -7.52 -7.04 3.02
N VAL A 160 -8.74 -6.75 3.47
CA VAL A 160 -9.92 -7.56 3.15
C VAL A 160 -10.27 -7.45 1.66
N SER A 161 -10.24 -6.25 1.08
CA SER A 161 -10.54 -6.08 -0.35
C SER A 161 -9.51 -6.79 -1.25
N TYR A 162 -8.24 -6.87 -0.82
CA TYR A 162 -7.21 -7.61 -1.53
C TYR A 162 -7.54 -9.10 -1.66
N THR A 163 -8.01 -9.75 -0.59
CA THR A 163 -8.35 -11.19 -0.64
C THR A 163 -9.46 -11.48 -1.63
N HIS A 164 -10.41 -10.56 -1.81
CA HIS A 164 -11.47 -10.69 -2.81
C HIS A 164 -10.99 -10.46 -4.25
N LEU A 165 -9.98 -9.59 -4.45
CA LEU A 165 -9.43 -9.32 -5.78
C LEU A 165 -8.51 -10.45 -6.29
N THR A 166 -7.89 -11.19 -5.37
CA THR A 166 -6.94 -12.27 -5.74
C THR A 166 -7.60 -13.65 -5.86
N LEU A 167 -8.80 -13.83 -5.32
CA LEU A 167 -9.55 -15.07 -5.55
C LEU A 167 -9.96 -15.15 -7.03
N PRO A 168 -9.56 -16.21 -7.76
CA PRO A 168 -10.00 -16.37 -9.13
C PRO A 168 -11.52 -16.54 -9.10
N THR A 169 -12.23 -15.62 -9.73
CA THR A 169 -13.62 -15.85 -10.12
C THR A 169 -13.57 -16.88 -11.23
N THR A 170 -13.70 -18.16 -10.86
CA THR A 170 -13.95 -19.26 -11.81
C THR A 170 -15.34 -19.15 -12.38
#